data_46604185f99b6bbf791b86b3d7494cc4
#
_entry.id   46604185f99b6bbf791b86b3d7494cc4
#
_cell.length_a   1.000
_cell.length_b   1.000
_cell.length_c   1.000
_cell.angle_alpha   90.00
_cell.angle_beta   90.00
_cell.angle_gamma   90.00
#
_symmetry.space_group_name_H-M   'P 1'
#
loop_
_entity.id
_entity.type
_entity.pdbx_description
1 polymer ?
#
loop_
_entity_poly.entity_id
_entity_poly.type
_entity_poly.pdbx_seq_one_letter_code
_entity_poly.pdbx_strand_id
1 'polypeptide(L)'
;MKRLAFLLFASACASSGTTVENTTPKQTPIFQSAETGTLMTDRPRATAISVAAPASNVWLAVKSVYAEMEIPVVVDNPAMHQLGNSNFAKSRVLAGHPMNEFVDCGSGMTGPKATSYRIYISLLTQVSGNADGTTTVQTTFVPMGQDVSGGSSDRIPCGSTGRFEQLFLDRIKATLGK
;
A
#
# COMPACT_ATOMS: atom_id res chain seq x y z
N MET A 1 -66.81 43.75 2.85
CA MET A 1 -65.85 43.80 1.69
C MET A 1 -64.43 43.65 2.27
N LYS A 2 -63.92 42.41 2.30
CA LYS A 2 -62.59 42.08 2.87
C LYS A 2 -61.59 41.97 1.69
N ARG A 3 -60.60 42.88 1.67
CA ARG A 3 -59.48 42.81 0.70
C ARG A 3 -58.43 41.85 1.21
N LEU A 4 -58.22 40.74 0.49
CA LEU A 4 -57.18 39.78 0.73
C LEU A 4 -55.89 40.29 0.06
N ALA A 5 -54.85 40.55 0.82
CA ALA A 5 -53.50 40.88 0.31
C ALA A 5 -52.73 39.58 0.10
N PHE A 6 -52.34 39.29 -1.12
CA PHE A 6 -51.49 38.18 -1.51
C PHE A 6 -50.02 38.59 -1.35
N LEU A 7 -49.31 38.00 -0.41
CA LEU A 7 -47.85 38.13 -0.24
C LEU A 7 -47.19 37.08 -1.10
N LEU A 8 -46.50 37.51 -2.17
CA LEU A 8 -45.60 36.67 -2.97
C LEU A 8 -44.26 36.51 -2.24
N PHE A 9 -43.99 35.32 -1.75
CA PHE A 9 -42.65 34.93 -1.30
C PHE A 9 -41.82 34.48 -2.50
N ALA A 10 -40.81 35.29 -2.87
CA ALA A 10 -39.78 34.88 -3.80
C ALA A 10 -38.76 34.02 -3.08
N SER A 11 -38.77 32.71 -3.35
CA SER A 11 -37.73 31.77 -2.87
C SER A 11 -36.50 31.87 -3.77
N ALA A 12 -35.45 32.49 -3.27
CA ALA A 12 -34.13 32.45 -3.87
C ALA A 12 -33.50 31.08 -3.61
N CYS A 13 -33.39 30.24 -4.65
CA CYS A 13 -32.56 29.04 -4.63
C CYS A 13 -31.08 29.44 -4.65
N ALA A 14 -30.43 29.44 -3.52
CA ALA A 14 -28.96 29.44 -3.44
C ALA A 14 -28.46 28.05 -3.79
N SER A 15 -27.92 27.87 -4.98
CA SER A 15 -27.17 26.68 -5.38
C SER A 15 -25.83 26.70 -4.65
N SER A 16 -25.75 25.94 -3.57
CA SER A 16 -24.48 25.62 -2.91
C SER A 16 -23.70 24.69 -3.83
N GLY A 17 -22.75 25.24 -4.58
CA GLY A 17 -21.76 24.49 -5.31
C GLY A 17 -20.91 23.73 -4.31
N THR A 18 -21.14 22.43 -4.17
CA THR A 18 -20.26 21.51 -3.45
C THR A 18 -19.01 21.33 -4.29
N THR A 19 -17.97 22.09 -4.00
CA THR A 19 -16.62 21.78 -4.45
C THR A 19 -16.24 20.46 -3.81
N VAL A 20 -16.20 19.41 -4.62
CA VAL A 20 -15.57 18.14 -4.22
C VAL A 20 -14.08 18.43 -4.09
N GLU A 21 -13.66 18.71 -2.88
CA GLU A 21 -12.25 18.80 -2.52
C GLU A 21 -11.68 17.39 -2.62
N ASN A 22 -10.87 17.19 -3.65
CA ASN A 22 -10.16 15.95 -3.91
C ASN A 22 -9.04 15.84 -2.85
N THR A 23 -9.41 15.45 -1.63
CA THR A 23 -8.46 15.20 -0.55
C THR A 23 -7.66 13.95 -0.89
N THR A 24 -6.54 14.17 -1.58
CA THR A 24 -5.46 13.20 -1.66
C THR A 24 -5.08 12.80 -0.23
N PRO A 25 -5.17 11.52 0.16
CA PRO A 25 -4.83 11.12 1.51
C PRO A 25 -3.41 11.55 1.82
N LYS A 26 -3.25 12.35 2.88
CA LYS A 26 -1.96 12.83 3.37
C LYS A 26 -1.15 11.60 3.80
N GLN A 27 -0.23 11.17 2.95
CA GLN A 27 0.67 10.07 3.26
C GLN A 27 1.59 10.51 4.39
N THR A 28 1.41 9.91 5.56
CA THR A 28 2.36 10.04 6.66
C THR A 28 3.62 9.27 6.25
N PRO A 29 4.79 9.91 6.16
CA PRO A 29 6.02 9.21 5.81
C PRO A 29 6.37 8.23 6.94
N ILE A 30 6.37 6.93 6.64
CA ILE A 30 6.70 5.86 7.58
C ILE A 30 8.20 5.84 7.90
N PHE A 31 9.03 6.49 7.09
CA PHE A 31 10.47 6.62 7.31
C PHE A 31 10.96 8.00 6.89
N GLN A 32 11.33 8.81 7.88
CA GLN A 32 12.31 9.87 7.68
C GLN A 32 13.70 9.28 7.90
N SER A 33 14.39 8.88 6.85
CA SER A 33 15.83 8.80 6.89
C SER A 33 16.37 10.19 6.62
N ALA A 34 16.71 10.91 7.69
CA ALA A 34 17.60 12.04 7.56
C ALA A 34 18.98 11.45 7.22
N GLU A 35 19.39 11.52 5.96
CA GLU A 35 20.76 11.85 5.56
C GLU A 35 20.93 11.74 4.05
N THR A 36 21.51 12.80 3.53
CA THR A 36 22.24 12.98 2.27
C THR A 36 21.41 13.04 0.98
N GLY A 37 21.26 14.28 0.52
CA GLY A 37 20.65 14.72 -0.71
C GLY A 37 21.08 13.98 -1.97
N THR A 38 20.18 13.14 -2.42
CA THR A 38 20.01 12.85 -3.83
C THR A 38 18.51 12.76 -4.05
N LEU A 39 17.99 13.65 -4.89
CA LEU A 39 16.58 13.72 -5.25
C LEU A 39 16.19 12.46 -6.03
N MET A 40 15.96 11.36 -5.33
CA MET A 40 15.17 10.25 -5.87
C MET A 40 13.72 10.50 -5.51
N THR A 41 12.95 10.96 -6.49
CA THR A 41 11.52 11.24 -6.42
C THR A 41 10.65 9.97 -6.42
N ASP A 42 11.18 8.80 -6.05
CA ASP A 42 10.38 7.61 -5.86
C ASP A 42 9.97 7.46 -4.40
N ARG A 43 8.93 8.23 -4.05
CA ARG A 43 8.19 7.96 -2.82
C ARG A 43 7.57 6.57 -2.92
N PRO A 44 7.66 5.73 -1.84
CA PRO A 44 6.96 4.47 -1.81
C PRO A 44 5.48 4.70 -2.14
N ARG A 45 5.03 4.17 -3.26
CA ARG A 45 3.62 4.28 -3.64
C ARG A 45 2.86 3.20 -2.91
N ALA A 46 1.89 3.61 -2.10
CA ALA A 46 0.91 2.68 -1.58
C ALA A 46 -0.03 2.29 -2.72
N THR A 47 -0.16 1.00 -2.97
CA THR A 47 -1.17 0.47 -3.89
C THR A 47 -2.45 0.22 -3.11
N ALA A 48 -3.57 0.75 -3.59
CA ALA A 48 -4.87 0.59 -2.96
C ALA A 48 -5.87 -0.04 -3.92
N ILE A 49 -6.68 -0.96 -3.39
CA ILE A 49 -7.84 -1.52 -4.09
C ILE A 49 -9.08 -1.43 -3.22
N SER A 50 -10.25 -1.36 -3.86
CA SER A 50 -11.53 -1.55 -3.20
C SER A 50 -12.04 -2.97 -3.44
N VAL A 51 -12.56 -3.60 -2.38
CA VAL A 51 -13.09 -4.96 -2.39
C VAL A 51 -14.53 -4.92 -1.88
N ALA A 52 -15.46 -5.57 -2.56
CA ALA A 52 -16.86 -5.66 -2.17
C ALA A 52 -17.06 -6.74 -1.09
N ALA A 53 -16.49 -6.52 0.10
CA ALA A 53 -16.61 -7.39 1.25
C ALA A 53 -16.47 -6.58 2.56
N PRO A 54 -17.05 -7.04 3.69
CA PRO A 54 -16.90 -6.40 4.99
C PRO A 54 -15.43 -6.35 5.45
N ALA A 55 -15.04 -5.28 6.12
CA ALA A 55 -13.66 -5.08 6.58
C ALA A 55 -13.14 -6.21 7.48
N SER A 56 -13.99 -6.81 8.30
CA SER A 56 -13.63 -7.99 9.11
C SER A 56 -13.20 -9.19 8.29
N ASN A 57 -13.92 -9.48 7.20
CA ASN A 57 -13.60 -10.61 6.32
C ASN A 57 -12.30 -10.34 5.54
N VAL A 58 -12.16 -9.10 5.04
CA VAL A 58 -10.94 -8.66 4.34
C VAL A 58 -9.73 -8.71 5.27
N TRP A 59 -9.89 -8.31 6.55
CA TRP A 59 -8.85 -8.39 7.56
C TRP A 59 -8.36 -9.83 7.78
N LEU A 60 -9.28 -10.80 7.90
CA LEU A 60 -8.92 -12.20 8.03
C LEU A 60 -8.24 -12.74 6.77
N ALA A 61 -8.70 -12.34 5.59
CA ALA A 61 -8.07 -12.70 4.33
C ALA A 61 -6.63 -12.17 4.23
N VAL A 62 -6.39 -10.91 4.63
CA VAL A 62 -5.05 -10.32 4.68
C VAL A 62 -4.12 -11.15 5.59
N LYS A 63 -4.56 -11.50 6.79
CA LYS A 63 -3.77 -12.36 7.71
C LYS A 63 -3.43 -13.72 7.08
N SER A 64 -4.40 -14.34 6.43
CA SER A 64 -4.20 -15.61 5.74
C SER A 64 -3.17 -15.51 4.62
N VAL A 65 -3.22 -14.43 3.83
CA VAL A 65 -2.27 -14.20 2.71
C VAL A 65 -0.86 -13.94 3.22
N TYR A 66 -0.69 -13.19 4.34
CA TYR A 66 0.63 -13.03 4.96
C TYR A 66 1.23 -14.37 5.35
N ALA A 67 0.43 -15.27 5.95
CA ALA A 67 0.87 -16.61 6.34
C ALA A 67 1.19 -17.47 5.10
N GLU A 68 0.32 -17.47 4.07
CA GLU A 68 0.51 -18.24 2.83
C GLU A 68 1.78 -17.82 2.07
N MET A 69 2.07 -16.50 2.05
CA MET A 69 3.26 -15.97 1.39
C MET A 69 4.52 -16.00 2.26
N GLU A 70 4.46 -16.62 3.43
CA GLU A 70 5.55 -16.73 4.41
C GLU A 70 6.16 -15.36 4.77
N ILE A 71 5.31 -14.34 4.90
CA ILE A 71 5.73 -13.00 5.31
C ILE A 71 5.64 -12.91 6.83
N PRO A 72 6.77 -12.70 7.54
CA PRO A 72 6.75 -12.60 8.99
C PRO A 72 6.01 -11.33 9.43
N VAL A 73 5.11 -11.45 10.39
CA VAL A 73 4.33 -10.33 10.94
C VAL A 73 4.98 -9.86 12.23
N VAL A 74 5.25 -8.55 12.33
CA VAL A 74 5.76 -7.87 13.53
C VAL A 74 4.77 -6.80 14.01
N VAL A 75 4.06 -6.18 13.07
CA VAL A 75 2.98 -5.24 13.35
C VAL A 75 1.65 -5.96 13.16
N ASP A 76 0.90 -6.18 14.23
CA ASP A 76 -0.49 -6.65 14.20
C ASP A 76 -1.32 -5.72 15.09
N ASN A 77 -2.01 -4.77 14.47
CA ASN A 77 -2.87 -3.82 15.17
C ASN A 77 -4.33 -4.00 14.71
N PRO A 78 -5.11 -4.84 15.42
CA PRO A 78 -6.50 -5.11 15.05
C PRO A 78 -7.42 -3.88 15.16
N ALA A 79 -7.12 -2.93 16.07
CA ALA A 79 -7.93 -1.74 16.26
C ALA A 79 -7.83 -0.79 15.06
N MET A 80 -6.68 -0.74 14.40
CA MET A 80 -6.45 0.05 13.19
C MET A 80 -6.52 -0.79 11.92
N HIS A 81 -6.78 -2.11 12.02
CA HIS A 81 -6.69 -3.06 10.93
C HIS A 81 -5.37 -2.91 10.13
N GLN A 82 -4.25 -2.85 10.85
CA GLN A 82 -2.93 -2.66 10.29
C GLN A 82 -2.06 -3.89 10.56
N LEU A 83 -1.49 -4.46 9.49
CA LEU A 83 -0.64 -5.65 9.54
C LEU A 83 0.63 -5.41 8.74
N GLY A 84 1.76 -5.92 9.24
CA GLY A 84 2.98 -5.79 8.46
C GLY A 84 4.27 -6.16 9.17
N ASN A 85 5.36 -5.88 8.47
CA ASN A 85 6.71 -5.96 8.98
C ASN A 85 7.55 -4.85 8.34
N SER A 86 8.18 -4.04 9.17
CA SER A 86 8.98 -2.91 8.69
C SER A 86 10.36 -3.32 8.16
N ASN A 87 10.83 -4.54 8.47
CA ASN A 87 12.17 -4.96 8.06
C ASN A 87 12.35 -6.48 8.15
N PHE A 88 11.98 -7.20 7.10
CA PHE A 88 12.36 -8.61 6.95
C PHE A 88 13.27 -8.81 5.73
N ALA A 89 14.13 -9.81 5.77
CA ALA A 89 15.09 -10.06 4.71
C ALA A 89 14.74 -11.33 3.94
N LYS A 90 14.83 -11.27 2.63
CA LYS A 90 14.74 -12.42 1.73
C LYS A 90 15.86 -12.34 0.69
N SER A 91 16.26 -13.48 0.15
CA SER A 91 17.24 -13.56 -0.93
C SER A 91 16.70 -14.45 -2.03
N ARG A 92 16.88 -14.04 -3.26
CA ARG A 92 16.54 -14.76 -4.50
C ARG A 92 15.05 -15.01 -4.74
N VAL A 93 14.28 -15.36 -3.70
CA VAL A 93 12.86 -15.77 -3.83
C VAL A 93 12.01 -15.06 -2.78
N LEU A 94 10.83 -14.61 -3.20
CA LEU A 94 9.77 -14.07 -2.33
C LEU A 94 8.44 -14.68 -2.78
N ALA A 95 7.65 -15.21 -1.87
CA ALA A 95 6.35 -15.82 -2.15
C ALA A 95 6.37 -16.87 -3.30
N GLY A 96 7.45 -17.63 -3.42
CA GLY A 96 7.63 -18.65 -4.45
C GLY A 96 8.12 -18.14 -5.82
N HIS A 97 8.32 -16.85 -5.98
CA HIS A 97 8.75 -16.20 -7.24
C HIS A 97 10.16 -15.64 -7.14
N PRO A 98 10.91 -15.56 -8.26
CA PRO A 98 12.20 -14.90 -8.30
C PRO A 98 12.12 -13.45 -7.84
N MET A 99 13.08 -13.01 -7.02
CA MET A 99 13.08 -11.66 -6.42
C MET A 99 13.06 -10.53 -7.46
N ASN A 100 13.74 -10.70 -8.58
CA ASN A 100 13.78 -9.71 -9.66
C ASN A 100 12.44 -9.52 -10.41
N GLU A 101 11.44 -10.36 -10.19
CA GLU A 101 10.08 -10.10 -10.67
C GLU A 101 9.42 -8.98 -9.88
N PHE A 102 9.76 -8.83 -8.61
CA PHE A 102 9.13 -7.88 -7.69
C PHE A 102 9.96 -6.63 -7.42
N VAL A 103 11.30 -6.77 -7.53
CA VAL A 103 12.25 -5.75 -7.08
C VAL A 103 13.25 -5.42 -8.17
N ASP A 104 13.43 -4.13 -8.44
CA ASP A 104 14.47 -3.61 -9.30
C ASP A 104 15.51 -2.83 -8.47
N CYS A 105 16.71 -3.38 -8.35
CA CYS A 105 17.88 -2.73 -7.73
C CYS A 105 18.90 -2.28 -8.78
N GLY A 106 18.50 -2.22 -10.05
CA GLY A 106 19.39 -2.00 -11.18
C GLY A 106 20.15 -3.26 -11.57
N SER A 107 21.00 -3.12 -12.58
CA SER A 107 21.79 -4.22 -13.15
C SER A 107 23.27 -4.12 -12.75
N GLY A 108 23.92 -5.26 -12.65
CA GLY A 108 25.35 -5.43 -12.52
C GLY A 108 25.92 -6.15 -13.73
N MET A 109 27.23 -6.48 -13.68
CA MET A 109 27.90 -7.24 -14.76
C MET A 109 27.32 -8.64 -14.97
N THR A 110 26.73 -9.24 -13.92
CA THR A 110 26.18 -10.59 -13.94
C THR A 110 24.66 -10.65 -14.07
N GLY A 111 24.00 -9.51 -14.31
CA GLY A 111 22.54 -9.40 -14.46
C GLY A 111 21.86 -8.56 -13.38
N PRO A 112 20.53 -8.74 -13.17
CA PRO A 112 19.78 -7.94 -12.19
C PRO A 112 20.32 -8.14 -10.77
N LYS A 113 20.63 -7.05 -10.06
CA LYS A 113 21.19 -7.08 -8.70
C LYS A 113 20.23 -7.75 -7.70
N ALA A 114 18.93 -7.66 -7.91
CA ALA A 114 17.94 -8.29 -7.05
C ALA A 114 18.08 -9.83 -6.97
N THR A 115 18.74 -10.48 -7.94
CA THR A 115 18.97 -11.94 -7.93
C THR A 115 20.12 -12.37 -7.03
N SER A 116 21.08 -11.47 -6.76
CA SER A 116 22.28 -11.76 -5.96
C SER A 116 22.29 -11.04 -4.61
N TYR A 117 21.54 -9.96 -4.47
CA TYR A 117 21.48 -9.15 -3.26
C TYR A 117 20.60 -9.79 -2.18
N ARG A 118 20.85 -9.45 -0.93
CA ARG A 118 19.90 -9.62 0.16
C ARG A 118 18.93 -8.45 0.12
N ILE A 119 17.64 -8.73 -0.01
CA ILE A 119 16.60 -7.70 -0.07
C ILE A 119 15.93 -7.59 1.28
N TYR A 120 15.99 -6.39 1.85
CA TYR A 120 15.27 -6.00 3.06
C TYR A 120 13.98 -5.33 2.63
N ILE A 121 12.88 -5.80 3.16
CA ILE A 121 11.55 -5.40 2.73
C ILE A 121 10.79 -4.80 3.90
N SER A 122 10.22 -3.62 3.69
CA SER A 122 9.16 -3.10 4.53
C SER A 122 7.83 -3.32 3.80
N LEU A 123 6.94 -4.07 4.43
CA LEU A 123 5.59 -4.33 3.93
C LEU A 123 4.59 -3.95 5.00
N LEU A 124 3.68 -3.03 4.67
CA LEU A 124 2.60 -2.62 5.55
C LEU A 124 1.29 -2.65 4.78
N THR A 125 0.28 -3.27 5.37
CA THR A 125 -1.08 -3.33 4.82
C THR A 125 -2.06 -2.73 5.82
N GLN A 126 -2.92 -1.84 5.34
CA GLN A 126 -4.02 -1.25 6.10
C GLN A 126 -5.34 -1.58 5.42
N VAL A 127 -6.33 -1.93 6.23
CA VAL A 127 -7.70 -2.26 5.78
C VAL A 127 -8.66 -1.24 6.36
N SER A 128 -9.46 -0.61 5.52
CA SER A 128 -10.42 0.43 5.92
C SER A 128 -11.79 0.17 5.29
N GLY A 129 -12.82 0.04 6.13
CA GLY A 129 -14.20 -0.06 5.64
C GLY A 129 -14.70 1.29 5.12
N ASN A 130 -15.43 1.27 4.01
CA ASN A 130 -16.05 2.44 3.40
C ASN A 130 -17.54 2.51 3.74
N ALA A 131 -18.13 3.69 3.65
CA ALA A 131 -19.55 3.92 3.95
C ALA A 131 -20.50 3.19 2.99
N ASP A 132 -20.04 2.85 1.79
CA ASP A 132 -20.78 2.10 0.76
C ASP A 132 -20.77 0.57 0.97
N GLY A 133 -20.19 0.09 2.07
CA GLY A 133 -20.05 -1.33 2.39
C GLY A 133 -18.89 -2.03 1.70
N THR A 134 -18.10 -1.31 0.91
CA THR A 134 -16.83 -1.83 0.36
C THR A 134 -15.71 -1.66 1.37
N THR A 135 -14.57 -2.28 1.11
CA THR A 135 -13.37 -2.18 1.94
C THR A 135 -12.17 -1.81 1.07
N THR A 136 -11.44 -0.79 1.49
CA THR A 136 -10.17 -0.42 0.87
C THR A 136 -9.02 -1.19 1.54
N VAL A 137 -8.21 -1.87 0.75
CA VAL A 137 -6.94 -2.48 1.16
C VAL A 137 -5.83 -1.64 0.57
N GLN A 138 -5.02 -1.06 1.43
CA GLN A 138 -3.86 -0.25 1.05
C GLN A 138 -2.59 -0.99 1.45
N THR A 139 -1.69 -1.24 0.49
CA THR A 139 -0.43 -1.94 0.72
C THR A 139 0.75 -1.08 0.29
N THR A 140 1.74 -0.96 1.18
CA THR A 140 3.01 -0.27 0.92
C THR A 140 4.13 -1.30 0.94
N PHE A 141 4.89 -1.40 -0.15
CA PHE A 141 6.02 -2.31 -0.32
C PHE A 141 7.27 -1.51 -0.63
N VAL A 142 8.28 -1.57 0.25
CA VAL A 142 9.52 -0.79 0.14
C VAL A 142 10.71 -1.73 0.22
N PRO A 143 11.34 -2.08 -0.90
CA PRO A 143 12.53 -2.90 -0.92
C PRO A 143 13.82 -2.08 -0.81
N MET A 144 14.82 -2.63 -0.11
CA MET A 144 16.20 -2.15 -0.08
C MET A 144 17.15 -3.32 -0.31
N GLY A 145 18.14 -3.14 -1.17
CA GLY A 145 19.11 -4.17 -1.52
C GLY A 145 20.44 -3.99 -0.80
N GLN A 146 21.05 -5.09 -0.39
CA GLN A 146 22.42 -5.13 0.15
C GLN A 146 23.24 -6.13 -0.62
N ASP A 147 24.42 -5.72 -1.07
CA ASP A 147 25.38 -6.62 -1.69
C ASP A 147 25.98 -7.56 -0.64
N VAL A 148 25.84 -8.86 -0.86
CA VAL A 148 26.36 -9.89 0.04
C VAL A 148 27.72 -10.45 -0.40
N SER A 149 28.29 -9.94 -1.52
CA SER A 149 29.60 -10.37 -2.02
C SER A 149 30.78 -9.76 -1.24
N GLY A 150 30.52 -8.92 -0.27
CA GLY A 150 31.53 -8.41 0.67
C GLY A 150 32.05 -7.00 0.38
N GLY A 151 31.45 -6.29 -0.61
CA GLY A 151 31.90 -4.95 -0.98
C GLY A 151 31.44 -3.82 -0.05
N SER A 152 30.25 -3.93 0.54
CA SER A 152 29.68 -2.90 1.42
C SER A 152 28.58 -3.49 2.31
N SER A 153 28.46 -2.95 3.51
CA SER A 153 27.31 -3.19 4.39
C SER A 153 26.13 -2.29 4.09
N ASP A 154 26.28 -1.34 3.17
CA ASP A 154 25.28 -0.33 2.87
C ASP A 154 24.08 -0.92 2.13
N ARG A 155 22.92 -0.42 2.46
CA ARG A 155 21.69 -0.73 1.76
C ARG A 155 21.41 0.33 0.72
N ILE A 156 21.12 -0.10 -0.50
CA ILE A 156 20.70 0.79 -1.58
C ILE A 156 19.17 0.74 -1.73
N PRO A 157 18.52 1.84 -2.07
CA PRO A 157 17.09 1.81 -2.39
C PRO A 157 16.87 1.02 -3.69
N CYS A 158 15.83 0.18 -3.69
CA CYS A 158 15.37 -0.54 -4.87
C CYS A 158 13.93 -0.11 -5.20
N GLY A 159 13.55 -0.18 -6.46
CA GLY A 159 12.18 0.06 -6.89
C GLY A 159 11.31 -1.18 -6.73
N SER A 160 10.01 -1.00 -6.45
CA SER A 160 9.02 -2.03 -6.69
C SER A 160 8.64 -2.06 -8.16
N THR A 161 8.51 -3.27 -8.74
CA THR A 161 7.96 -3.44 -10.09
C THR A 161 6.42 -3.35 -10.13
N GLY A 162 5.76 -3.32 -8.96
CA GLY A 162 4.30 -3.38 -8.83
C GLY A 162 3.73 -4.80 -8.89
N ARG A 163 4.52 -5.79 -9.29
CA ARG A 163 4.05 -7.19 -9.42
C ARG A 163 3.77 -7.86 -8.08
N PHE A 164 4.55 -7.51 -7.04
CA PHE A 164 4.30 -8.04 -5.70
C PHE A 164 2.96 -7.56 -5.17
N GLU A 165 2.70 -6.26 -5.28
CA GLU A 165 1.46 -5.64 -4.83
C GLU A 165 0.26 -6.24 -5.57
N GLN A 166 0.38 -6.45 -6.87
CA GLN A 166 -0.67 -7.09 -7.67
C GLN A 166 -0.92 -8.54 -7.22
N LEU A 167 0.13 -9.35 -7.09
CA LEU A 167 0.03 -10.73 -6.62
C LEU A 167 -0.62 -10.80 -5.24
N PHE A 168 -0.20 -9.93 -4.32
CA PHE A 168 -0.72 -9.86 -2.97
C PHE A 168 -2.23 -9.55 -2.95
N LEU A 169 -2.65 -8.57 -3.75
CA LEU A 169 -4.06 -8.18 -3.85
C LEU A 169 -4.91 -9.26 -4.53
N ASP A 170 -4.38 -9.95 -5.53
CA ASP A 170 -5.09 -11.05 -6.20
C ASP A 170 -5.27 -12.25 -5.25
N ARG A 171 -4.28 -12.53 -4.38
CA ARG A 171 -4.42 -13.55 -3.33
C ARG A 171 -5.51 -13.20 -2.32
N ILE A 172 -5.61 -11.94 -1.90
CA ILE A 172 -6.68 -11.47 -1.02
C ILE A 172 -8.04 -11.71 -1.67
N LYS A 173 -8.22 -11.31 -2.94
CA LYS A 173 -9.46 -11.54 -3.68
C LYS A 173 -9.80 -13.03 -3.80
N ALA A 174 -8.81 -13.86 -4.12
CA ALA A 174 -9.01 -15.30 -4.24
C ALA A 174 -9.40 -15.95 -2.89
N THR A 175 -8.89 -15.44 -1.77
CA THR A 175 -9.23 -15.92 -0.42
C THR A 175 -10.67 -15.53 -0.05
N LEU A 176 -11.14 -14.36 -0.50
CA LEU A 176 -12.50 -13.87 -0.24
C LEU A 176 -13.55 -14.55 -1.14
N GLY A 177 -13.16 -15.09 -2.28
CA GLY A 177 -14.05 -15.80 -3.22
C GLY A 177 -14.27 -17.28 -2.90
N LYS A 178 -13.65 -17.79 -1.82
CA LYS A 178 -13.83 -19.17 -1.33
C LYS A 178 -14.93 -19.24 -0.28
#